data_522fe6cee3010d5e098678babb5f377a
#
_entry.id   522fe6cee3010d5e098678babb5f377a
#
_cell.length_a   1.000
_cell.length_b   1.000
_cell.length_c   1.000
_cell.angle_alpha   90.00
_cell.angle_beta   90.00
_cell.angle_gamma   90.00
#
_symmetry.space_group_name_H-M   'P 1'
#
loop_
_entity.id
_entity.type
_entity.pdbx_description
1 polymer ?
#
loop_
_entity_poly.entity_id
_entity_poly.type
_entity_poly.pdbx_seq_one_letter_code
_entity_poly.pdbx_strand_id
1 'polypeptide(L)'
;MLRKRGLHTLRYLTKTEAHTFAFSVAANAILSFFPFMVLLIWLIRNVFHSQVMFDVVSQFLRDHLPTNQDFVIRSLDNLVKTRRRVKMASIVILLITSTGVFLPLEVAFNRIWGFAKNRSYLGNQFVSLLLAFACGILTLISVVLAAGNQWALEIMMLGHRNIVFTVLTAMTLKVLATTCSIGMFFLLYWILPHGKVKARSVLPSAVAMGILWELGKYLYVTALPWLNFPEVYGPFSISVTLMFWAFISGLMILAGAQLASDFVPGAAILPEEDEEFIEVS
;
A
#
# COMPACT_ATOMS: atom_id res chain seq x y z
N MET A 1 -2.97 19.98 -21.32
CA MET A 1 -3.20 18.52 -21.28
C MET A 1 -3.26 18.00 -19.84
N LEU A 2 -2.25 18.19 -19.01
CA LEU A 2 -2.22 17.71 -17.61
C LEU A 2 -3.39 18.21 -16.74
N ARG A 3 -3.82 19.48 -16.90
CA ARG A 3 -4.96 20.03 -16.15
C ARG A 3 -6.28 19.30 -16.44
N LYS A 4 -6.53 18.92 -17.70
CA LYS A 4 -7.75 18.16 -18.06
C LYS A 4 -7.73 16.74 -17.48
N ARG A 5 -6.59 16.07 -17.50
CA ARG A 5 -6.40 14.73 -16.91
C ARG A 5 -6.60 14.76 -15.40
N GLY A 6 -5.99 15.75 -14.71
CA GLY A 6 -6.19 15.90 -13.27
C GLY A 6 -7.67 16.16 -12.89
N LEU A 7 -8.40 16.95 -13.68
CA LEU A 7 -9.82 17.20 -13.46
C LEU A 7 -10.65 15.91 -13.66
N HIS A 8 -10.33 15.13 -14.67
CA HIS A 8 -10.98 13.84 -14.93
C HIS A 8 -10.75 12.84 -13.78
N THR A 9 -9.52 12.76 -13.26
CA THR A 9 -9.20 11.93 -12.08
C THR A 9 -9.98 12.41 -10.85
N LEU A 10 -10.05 13.71 -10.59
CA LEU A 10 -10.82 14.26 -9.46
C LEU A 10 -12.30 13.92 -9.59
N ARG A 11 -12.89 14.08 -10.79
CA ARG A 11 -14.29 13.73 -11.04
C ARG A 11 -14.55 12.24 -10.84
N TYR A 12 -13.61 11.36 -11.20
CA TYR A 12 -13.71 9.92 -10.91
C TYR A 12 -13.73 9.64 -9.40
N LEU A 13 -12.87 10.32 -8.63
CA LEU A 13 -12.81 10.15 -7.18
C LEU A 13 -14.08 10.60 -6.44
N THR A 14 -14.90 11.47 -7.03
CA THR A 14 -16.19 11.87 -6.45
C THR A 14 -17.32 10.87 -6.73
N LYS A 15 -17.08 9.87 -7.60
CA LYS A 15 -18.08 8.83 -7.87
C LYS A 15 -18.20 7.85 -6.71
N THR A 16 -19.44 7.45 -6.37
CA THR A 16 -19.75 6.48 -5.30
C THR A 16 -19.00 5.17 -5.48
N GLU A 17 -18.80 4.71 -6.71
CA GLU A 17 -18.07 3.49 -7.03
C GLU A 17 -16.63 3.50 -6.55
N ALA A 18 -15.89 4.62 -6.72
CA ALA A 18 -14.51 4.73 -6.26
C ALA A 18 -14.41 4.56 -4.74
N HIS A 19 -15.35 5.16 -4.00
CA HIS A 19 -15.41 5.01 -2.55
C HIS A 19 -15.74 3.57 -2.13
N THR A 20 -16.67 2.91 -2.82
CA THR A 20 -17.05 1.51 -2.55
C THR A 20 -15.84 0.57 -2.74
N PHE A 21 -15.09 0.72 -3.83
CA PHE A 21 -13.88 -0.06 -4.06
C PHE A 21 -12.81 0.25 -3.01
N ALA A 22 -12.60 1.53 -2.68
CA ALA A 22 -11.61 1.92 -1.67
C ALA A 22 -11.96 1.37 -0.27
N PHE A 23 -13.22 1.36 0.13
CA PHE A 23 -13.66 0.73 1.38
C PHE A 23 -13.46 -0.78 1.38
N SER A 24 -13.76 -1.46 0.28
CA SER A 24 -13.53 -2.90 0.15
C SER A 24 -12.04 -3.24 0.30
N VAL A 25 -11.17 -2.46 -0.35
CA VAL A 25 -9.72 -2.58 -0.21
C VAL A 25 -9.29 -2.35 1.22
N ALA A 26 -9.78 -1.29 1.87
CA ALA A 26 -9.42 -0.94 3.24
C ALA A 26 -9.79 -2.03 4.25
N ALA A 27 -10.99 -2.58 4.16
CA ALA A 27 -11.44 -3.67 5.04
C ALA A 27 -10.53 -4.90 4.94
N ASN A 28 -10.20 -5.32 3.73
CA ASN A 28 -9.34 -6.48 3.50
C ASN A 28 -7.86 -6.20 3.84
N ALA A 29 -7.39 -4.96 3.63
CA ALA A 29 -6.03 -4.56 4.01
C ALA A 29 -5.82 -4.65 5.52
N ILE A 30 -6.81 -4.27 6.33
CA ILE A 30 -6.74 -4.40 7.79
C ILE A 30 -6.70 -5.87 8.21
N LEU A 31 -7.57 -6.70 7.62
CA LEU A 31 -7.60 -8.13 7.94
C LEU A 31 -6.27 -8.82 7.59
N SER A 32 -5.56 -8.37 6.56
CA SER A 32 -4.27 -8.90 6.15
C SER A 32 -3.08 -8.29 6.88
N PHE A 33 -3.21 -7.10 7.47
CA PHE A 33 -2.10 -6.36 8.08
C PHE A 33 -1.42 -7.15 9.20
N PHE A 34 -2.16 -7.61 10.21
CA PHE A 34 -1.58 -8.34 11.33
C PHE A 34 -0.97 -9.68 10.92
N PRO A 35 -1.64 -10.55 10.14
CA PRO A 35 -1.03 -11.76 9.60
C PRO A 35 0.25 -11.50 8.81
N PHE A 36 0.27 -10.45 7.98
CA PHE A 36 1.44 -10.03 7.22
C PHE A 36 2.61 -9.64 8.15
N MET A 37 2.34 -8.82 9.17
CA MET A 37 3.34 -8.39 10.13
C MET A 37 3.91 -9.56 10.93
N VAL A 38 3.09 -10.52 11.34
CA VAL A 38 3.54 -11.75 12.02
C VAL A 38 4.50 -12.53 11.13
N LEU A 39 4.19 -12.70 9.85
CA LEU A 39 5.04 -13.42 8.91
C LEU A 39 6.34 -12.65 8.62
N LEU A 40 6.27 -11.34 8.45
CA LEU A 40 7.43 -10.48 8.22
C LEU A 40 8.41 -10.54 9.41
N ILE A 41 7.92 -10.35 10.64
CA ILE A 41 8.76 -10.42 11.85
C ILE A 41 9.33 -11.84 12.03
N TRP A 42 8.53 -12.88 11.75
CA TRP A 42 9.02 -14.25 11.79
C TRP A 42 10.16 -14.47 10.80
N LEU A 43 10.04 -13.98 9.57
CA LEU A 43 11.07 -14.08 8.54
C LEU A 43 12.36 -13.39 8.97
N ILE A 44 12.23 -12.15 9.49
CA ILE A 44 13.37 -11.37 10.00
C ILE A 44 14.11 -12.12 11.12
N ARG A 45 13.37 -12.69 12.07
CA ARG A 45 13.98 -13.35 13.23
C ARG A 45 14.52 -14.75 12.95
N ASN A 46 13.87 -15.52 12.08
CA ASN A 46 14.20 -16.95 11.89
C ASN A 46 14.96 -17.25 10.61
N VAL A 47 14.96 -16.35 9.63
CA VAL A 47 15.70 -16.53 8.37
C VAL A 47 16.87 -15.55 8.30
N PHE A 48 16.63 -14.26 8.52
CA PHE A 48 17.67 -13.24 8.45
C PHE A 48 18.47 -13.09 9.75
N HIS A 49 17.90 -13.48 10.88
CA HIS A 49 18.52 -13.35 12.23
C HIS A 49 19.03 -11.92 12.50
N SER A 50 18.36 -10.91 11.96
CA SER A 50 18.83 -9.52 11.98
C SER A 50 18.03 -8.66 12.97
N GLN A 51 18.70 -8.19 14.02
CA GLN A 51 18.10 -7.24 14.95
C GLN A 51 17.87 -5.88 14.30
N VAL A 52 18.78 -5.45 13.41
CA VAL A 52 18.65 -4.16 12.69
C VAL A 52 17.39 -4.12 11.83
N MET A 53 17.08 -5.20 11.10
CA MET A 53 15.83 -5.29 10.35
C MET A 53 14.60 -5.24 11.24
N PHE A 54 14.65 -5.88 12.40
CA PHE A 54 13.56 -5.81 13.38
C PHE A 54 13.36 -4.39 13.91
N ASP A 55 14.45 -3.68 14.20
CA ASP A 55 14.41 -2.30 14.69
C ASP A 55 13.84 -1.36 13.62
N VAL A 56 14.19 -1.54 12.33
CA VAL A 56 13.61 -0.78 11.20
C VAL A 56 12.08 -0.97 11.13
N VAL A 57 11.60 -2.22 11.22
CA VAL A 57 10.16 -2.49 11.20
C VAL A 57 9.47 -1.95 12.45
N SER A 58 10.10 -2.08 13.61
CA SER A 58 9.57 -1.54 14.87
C SER A 58 9.47 -0.02 14.84
N GLN A 59 10.49 0.65 14.28
CA GLN A 59 10.48 2.10 14.10
C GLN A 59 9.38 2.53 13.13
N PHE A 60 9.22 1.82 12.01
CA PHE A 60 8.12 2.09 11.08
C PHE A 60 6.75 1.99 11.76
N LEU A 61 6.52 0.97 12.59
CA LEU A 61 5.27 0.85 13.35
C LEU A 61 5.09 2.00 14.34
N ARG A 62 6.15 2.41 15.04
CA ARG A 62 6.10 3.56 15.97
C ARG A 62 5.76 4.85 15.28
N ASP A 63 6.32 5.10 14.10
CA ASP A 63 6.12 6.34 13.35
C ASP A 63 4.71 6.45 12.73
N HIS A 64 4.03 5.31 12.52
CA HIS A 64 2.75 5.28 11.78
C HIS A 64 1.55 4.88 12.65
N LEU A 65 1.76 4.38 13.87
CA LEU A 65 0.67 4.05 14.79
C LEU A 65 0.44 5.19 15.80
N PRO A 66 -0.79 5.61 16.05
CA PRO A 66 -1.08 6.80 16.87
C PRO A 66 -0.87 6.57 18.37
N THR A 67 -1.12 5.36 18.87
CA THR A 67 -1.06 5.02 20.30
C THR A 67 -0.74 3.55 20.50
N ASN A 68 -0.31 3.19 21.73
CA ASN A 68 -0.05 1.81 22.15
C ASN A 68 0.92 1.03 21.24
N GLN A 69 1.83 1.73 20.59
CA GLN A 69 2.80 1.18 19.64
C GLN A 69 3.62 0.04 20.25
N ASP A 70 4.12 0.24 21.47
CA ASP A 70 4.89 -0.78 22.19
C ASP A 70 4.07 -2.02 22.53
N PHE A 71 2.78 -1.89 22.79
CA PHE A 71 1.88 -3.01 23.01
C PHE A 71 1.72 -3.83 21.73
N VAL A 72 1.52 -3.16 20.58
CA VAL A 72 1.41 -3.84 19.27
C VAL A 72 2.69 -4.57 18.93
N ILE A 73 3.85 -3.91 19.06
CA ILE A 73 5.16 -4.51 18.75
C ILE A 73 5.43 -5.71 19.66
N ARG A 74 5.20 -5.59 20.97
CA ARG A 74 5.38 -6.72 21.90
C ARG A 74 4.42 -7.86 21.62
N SER A 75 3.17 -7.56 21.27
CA SER A 75 2.15 -8.57 20.94
C SER A 75 2.54 -9.33 19.69
N LEU A 76 3.01 -8.64 18.63
CA LEU A 76 3.49 -9.27 17.41
C LEU A 76 4.75 -10.13 17.68
N ASP A 77 5.71 -9.64 18.45
CA ASP A 77 6.91 -10.39 18.80
C ASP A 77 6.59 -11.65 19.61
N ASN A 78 5.66 -11.57 20.54
CA ASN A 78 5.18 -12.71 21.33
C ASN A 78 4.47 -13.75 20.44
N LEU A 79 3.63 -13.32 19.50
CA LEU A 79 2.95 -14.21 18.55
C LEU A 79 3.95 -14.97 17.69
N VAL A 80 5.04 -14.32 17.27
CA VAL A 80 6.10 -14.95 16.49
C VAL A 80 6.85 -16.02 17.31
N LYS A 81 7.07 -15.77 18.61
CA LYS A 81 7.77 -16.71 19.50
C LYS A 81 6.92 -17.92 19.86
N THR A 82 5.61 -17.79 19.90
CA THR A 82 4.76 -18.69 20.68
C THR A 82 4.38 -20.01 20.01
N ARG A 83 4.02 -20.11 18.72
CA ARG A 83 3.58 -21.41 18.15
C ARG A 83 3.61 -21.50 16.62
N ARG A 84 3.96 -22.70 16.11
CA ARG A 84 3.84 -23.09 14.69
C ARG A 84 2.40 -22.88 14.15
N ARG A 85 1.37 -23.11 14.97
CA ARG A 85 -0.04 -22.94 14.58
C ARG A 85 -0.39 -21.49 14.21
N VAL A 86 0.14 -20.49 14.92
CA VAL A 86 -0.11 -19.08 14.61
C VAL A 86 0.44 -18.70 13.24
N LYS A 87 1.62 -19.21 12.89
CA LYS A 87 2.25 -18.96 11.58
C LYS A 87 1.42 -19.56 10.45
N MET A 88 0.97 -20.82 10.60
CA MET A 88 0.12 -21.48 9.61
C MET A 88 -1.22 -20.75 9.44
N ALA A 89 -1.86 -20.38 10.54
CA ALA A 89 -3.09 -19.57 10.50
C ALA A 89 -2.86 -18.21 9.82
N SER A 90 -1.74 -17.52 10.12
CA SER A 90 -1.40 -16.25 9.48
C SER A 90 -1.20 -16.39 7.97
N ILE A 91 -0.57 -17.47 7.50
CA ILE A 91 -0.43 -17.76 6.07
C ILE A 91 -1.81 -17.95 5.43
N VAL A 92 -2.66 -18.77 6.02
CA VAL A 92 -4.00 -19.06 5.48
C VAL A 92 -4.85 -17.78 5.43
N ILE A 93 -4.86 -17.00 6.52
CA ILE A 93 -5.61 -15.73 6.57
C ILE A 93 -5.06 -14.76 5.52
N LEU A 94 -3.73 -14.62 5.40
CA LEU A 94 -3.12 -13.73 4.43
C LEU A 94 -3.47 -14.13 2.99
N LEU A 95 -3.47 -15.43 2.67
CA LEU A 95 -3.88 -15.93 1.36
C LEU A 95 -5.34 -15.59 1.03
N ILE A 96 -6.24 -15.74 2.00
CA ILE A 96 -7.65 -15.41 1.82
C ILE A 96 -7.85 -13.90 1.67
N THR A 97 -7.26 -13.10 2.56
CA THR A 97 -7.47 -11.65 2.59
C THR A 97 -6.75 -10.92 1.45
N SER A 98 -5.63 -11.46 0.94
CA SER A 98 -4.94 -10.87 -0.22
C SER A 98 -5.84 -10.81 -1.45
N THR A 99 -6.65 -11.83 -1.69
CA THR A 99 -7.64 -11.81 -2.78
C THR A 99 -8.67 -10.72 -2.58
N GLY A 100 -9.13 -10.52 -1.35
CA GLY A 100 -10.09 -9.47 -1.00
C GLY A 100 -9.54 -8.05 -1.23
N VAL A 101 -8.21 -7.84 -1.17
CA VAL A 101 -7.59 -6.55 -1.51
C VAL A 101 -7.53 -6.35 -3.04
N PHE A 102 -7.04 -7.34 -3.77
CA PHE A 102 -6.74 -7.17 -5.19
C PHE A 102 -7.96 -7.36 -6.11
N LEU A 103 -8.95 -8.17 -5.73
CA LEU A 103 -10.15 -8.38 -6.54
C LEU A 103 -10.95 -7.08 -6.79
N PRO A 104 -11.29 -6.25 -5.78
CA PRO A 104 -11.96 -4.99 -6.03
C PRO A 104 -11.14 -4.03 -6.90
N LEU A 105 -9.82 -4.01 -6.71
CA LEU A 105 -8.91 -3.20 -7.51
C LEU A 105 -8.86 -3.68 -8.97
N GLU A 106 -8.84 -4.99 -9.22
CA GLU A 106 -8.88 -5.53 -10.59
C GLU A 106 -10.16 -5.13 -11.31
N VAL A 107 -11.31 -5.28 -10.64
CA VAL A 107 -12.61 -4.89 -11.21
C VAL A 107 -12.64 -3.41 -11.52
N ALA A 108 -12.18 -2.57 -10.60
CA ALA A 108 -12.09 -1.12 -10.78
C ALA A 108 -11.14 -0.75 -11.93
N PHE A 109 -9.97 -1.38 -11.99
CA PHE A 109 -8.99 -1.13 -13.04
C PHE A 109 -9.51 -1.53 -14.40
N ASN A 110 -10.09 -2.74 -14.54
CA ASN A 110 -10.66 -3.19 -15.78
C ASN A 110 -11.75 -2.23 -16.29
N ARG A 111 -12.57 -1.69 -15.37
CA ARG A 111 -13.57 -0.67 -15.69
C ARG A 111 -12.93 0.65 -16.15
N ILE A 112 -11.92 1.14 -15.43
CA ILE A 112 -11.18 2.36 -15.78
C ILE A 112 -10.51 2.26 -17.15
N TRP A 113 -9.93 1.09 -17.49
CA TRP A 113 -9.29 0.86 -18.79
C TRP A 113 -10.25 0.40 -19.89
N GLY A 114 -11.55 0.22 -19.59
CA GLY A 114 -12.55 -0.21 -20.56
C GLY A 114 -12.41 -1.67 -21.00
N PHE A 115 -11.82 -2.54 -20.17
CA PHE A 115 -11.72 -3.96 -20.46
C PHE A 115 -13.04 -4.67 -20.18
N ALA A 116 -13.68 -5.24 -21.21
CA ALA A 116 -15.00 -5.84 -21.13
C ALA A 116 -15.06 -7.16 -20.32
N LYS A 117 -13.93 -7.82 -20.09
CA LYS A 117 -13.87 -9.11 -19.42
C LYS A 117 -12.97 -9.05 -18.19
N ASN A 118 -13.47 -9.53 -17.07
CA ASN A 118 -12.68 -9.83 -15.90
C ASN A 118 -12.03 -11.22 -16.04
N ARG A 119 -10.95 -11.46 -15.28
CA ARG A 119 -10.34 -12.79 -15.20
C ARG A 119 -11.33 -13.81 -14.62
N SER A 120 -11.12 -15.09 -14.93
CA SER A 120 -11.79 -16.17 -14.21
C SER A 120 -11.43 -16.11 -12.73
N TYR A 121 -12.30 -16.61 -11.85
CA TYR A 121 -12.07 -16.60 -10.40
C TYR A 121 -10.68 -17.17 -10.03
N LEU A 122 -10.30 -18.32 -10.57
CA LEU A 122 -8.98 -18.95 -10.33
C LEU A 122 -7.82 -18.11 -10.87
N GLY A 123 -7.99 -17.51 -12.05
CA GLY A 123 -6.97 -16.63 -12.64
C GLY A 123 -6.75 -15.37 -11.79
N ASN A 124 -7.85 -14.81 -11.27
CA ASN A 124 -7.77 -13.67 -10.37
C ASN A 124 -7.11 -14.04 -9.03
N GLN A 125 -7.44 -15.19 -8.45
CA GLN A 125 -6.78 -15.69 -7.24
C GLN A 125 -5.26 -15.82 -7.43
N PHE A 126 -4.83 -16.36 -8.57
CA PHE A 126 -3.40 -16.50 -8.87
C PHE A 126 -2.70 -15.15 -9.00
N VAL A 127 -3.29 -14.20 -9.71
CA VAL A 127 -2.70 -12.84 -9.87
C VAL A 127 -2.69 -12.09 -8.55
N SER A 128 -3.75 -12.19 -7.75
CA SER A 128 -3.80 -11.59 -6.40
C SER A 128 -2.70 -12.14 -5.51
N LEU A 129 -2.49 -13.45 -5.55
CA LEU A 129 -1.42 -14.11 -4.80
C LEU A 129 -0.03 -13.68 -5.29
N LEU A 130 0.17 -13.63 -6.60
CA LEU A 130 1.42 -13.17 -7.22
C LEU A 130 1.74 -11.73 -6.80
N LEU A 131 0.74 -10.84 -6.82
CA LEU A 131 0.90 -9.45 -6.38
C LEU A 131 1.17 -9.35 -4.88
N ALA A 132 0.49 -10.13 -4.05
CA ALA A 132 0.76 -10.19 -2.61
C ALA A 132 2.21 -10.61 -2.33
N PHE A 133 2.71 -11.62 -3.03
CA PHE A 133 4.12 -12.04 -2.96
C PHE A 133 5.07 -10.95 -3.46
N ALA A 134 4.78 -10.33 -4.59
CA ALA A 134 5.60 -9.25 -5.16
C ALA A 134 5.68 -8.04 -4.21
N CYS A 135 4.55 -7.61 -3.65
CA CYS A 135 4.51 -6.55 -2.63
C CYS A 135 5.25 -6.96 -1.35
N GLY A 136 5.10 -8.21 -0.91
CA GLY A 136 5.82 -8.76 0.25
C GLY A 136 7.34 -8.75 0.03
N ILE A 137 7.80 -9.20 -1.12
CA ILE A 137 9.22 -9.18 -1.51
C ILE A 137 9.74 -7.74 -1.58
N LEU A 138 8.97 -6.83 -2.18
CA LEU A 138 9.36 -5.42 -2.29
C LEU A 138 9.48 -4.76 -0.91
N THR A 139 8.55 -5.06 0.01
CA THR A 139 8.61 -4.62 1.40
C THR A 139 9.86 -5.17 2.10
N LEU A 140 10.15 -6.47 1.91
CA LEU A 140 11.33 -7.11 2.49
C LEU A 140 12.62 -6.48 1.94
N ILE A 141 12.73 -6.26 0.63
CA ILE A 141 13.86 -5.57 0.00
C ILE A 141 14.01 -4.17 0.63
N SER A 142 12.93 -3.42 0.78
CA SER A 142 12.95 -2.09 1.41
C SER A 142 13.53 -2.15 2.83
N VAL A 143 13.12 -3.13 3.64
CA VAL A 143 13.64 -3.33 5.01
C VAL A 143 15.11 -3.72 5.01
N VAL A 144 15.53 -4.64 4.13
CA VAL A 144 16.94 -5.07 4.01
C VAL A 144 17.84 -3.91 3.60
N LEU A 145 17.40 -3.13 2.61
CA LEU A 145 18.16 -1.99 2.13
C LEU A 145 18.22 -0.86 3.18
N ALA A 146 17.13 -0.63 3.92
CA ALA A 146 17.12 0.33 5.02
C ALA A 146 18.09 -0.08 6.14
N ALA A 147 18.08 -1.35 6.53
CA ALA A 147 19.01 -1.89 7.52
C ALA A 147 20.47 -1.82 7.03
N GLY A 148 20.71 -2.20 5.77
CA GLY A 148 22.04 -2.13 5.14
C GLY A 148 22.59 -0.71 5.02
N ASN A 149 21.72 0.26 4.70
CA ASN A 149 22.11 1.67 4.66
C ASN A 149 22.55 2.20 6.02
N GLN A 150 21.84 1.87 7.10
CA GLN A 150 22.23 2.27 8.46
C GLN A 150 23.61 1.68 8.82
N TRP A 151 23.81 0.39 8.56
CA TRP A 151 25.07 -0.29 8.82
C TRP A 151 26.23 0.29 8.00
N ALA A 152 26.03 0.51 6.69
CA ALA A 152 27.07 1.06 5.82
C ALA A 152 27.51 2.48 6.23
N LEU A 153 26.55 3.34 6.58
CA LEU A 153 26.86 4.69 7.02
C LEU A 153 27.54 4.72 8.40
N GLU A 154 27.18 3.79 9.28
CA GLU A 154 27.83 3.66 10.59
C GLU A 154 29.31 3.27 10.46
N ILE A 155 29.64 2.38 9.52
CA ILE A 155 31.04 2.04 9.19
C ILE A 155 31.77 3.23 8.54
N MET A 156 31.16 3.87 7.53
CA MET A 156 31.78 4.98 6.81
C MET A 156 32.12 6.17 7.73
N MET A 157 31.31 6.41 8.73
CA MET A 157 31.49 7.50 9.68
C MET A 157 32.26 7.09 10.94
N LEU A 158 32.88 5.89 10.95
CA LEU A 158 33.65 5.36 12.09
C LEU A 158 32.90 5.45 13.43
N GLY A 159 31.58 5.26 13.41
CA GLY A 159 30.72 5.37 14.59
C GLY A 159 30.39 6.79 15.04
N HIS A 160 30.90 7.83 14.39
CA HIS A 160 30.61 9.21 14.74
C HIS A 160 29.25 9.65 14.19
N ARG A 161 28.24 9.70 15.03
CA ARG A 161 26.88 10.19 14.70
C ARG A 161 26.85 11.72 14.75
N ASN A 162 27.20 12.35 13.65
CA ASN A 162 27.09 13.80 13.48
C ASN A 162 25.87 14.18 12.63
N ILE A 163 25.62 15.47 12.46
CA ILE A 163 24.48 15.98 11.69
C ILE A 163 24.52 15.51 10.23
N VAL A 164 25.70 15.36 9.65
CA VAL A 164 25.91 14.88 8.28
C VAL A 164 25.46 13.42 8.15
N PHE A 165 25.82 12.57 9.11
CA PHE A 165 25.36 11.19 9.18
C PHE A 165 23.84 11.12 9.20
N THR A 166 23.19 11.91 10.06
CA THR A 166 21.72 11.92 10.22
C THR A 166 21.04 12.35 8.93
N VAL A 167 21.53 13.40 8.28
CA VAL A 167 20.96 13.91 7.01
C VAL A 167 21.14 12.92 5.88
N LEU A 168 22.33 12.34 5.71
CA LEU A 168 22.60 11.34 4.66
C LEU A 168 21.74 10.10 4.84
N THR A 169 21.64 9.58 6.06
CA THR A 169 20.80 8.42 6.38
C THR A 169 19.33 8.71 6.03
N ALA A 170 18.81 9.86 6.47
CA ALA A 170 17.43 10.25 6.22
C ALA A 170 17.14 10.42 4.72
N MET A 171 18.05 11.05 3.97
CA MET A 171 17.89 11.23 2.52
C MET A 171 17.91 9.89 1.77
N THR A 172 18.86 9.02 2.07
CA THR A 172 18.99 7.71 1.41
C THR A 172 17.77 6.84 1.69
N LEU A 173 17.29 6.82 2.94
CA LEU A 173 16.09 6.08 3.32
C LEU A 173 14.83 6.61 2.60
N LYS A 174 14.71 7.94 2.44
CA LYS A 174 13.59 8.54 1.70
C LYS A 174 13.62 8.18 0.22
N VAL A 175 14.77 8.28 -0.43
CA VAL A 175 14.94 7.89 -1.84
C VAL A 175 14.58 6.41 -2.04
N LEU A 176 15.06 5.56 -1.14
CA LEU A 176 14.79 4.14 -1.16
C LEU A 176 13.29 3.83 -1.00
N ALA A 177 12.65 4.43 0.01
CA ALA A 177 11.21 4.27 0.25
C ALA A 177 10.40 4.73 -0.96
N THR A 178 10.73 5.90 -1.54
CA THR A 178 10.07 6.41 -2.74
C THR A 178 10.23 5.48 -3.93
N THR A 179 11.44 4.93 -4.14
CA THR A 179 11.69 3.97 -5.22
C THR A 179 10.88 2.69 -5.05
N CYS A 180 10.79 2.15 -3.84
CA CYS A 180 9.96 0.99 -3.53
C CYS A 180 8.47 1.29 -3.74
N SER A 181 7.99 2.46 -3.32
CA SER A 181 6.61 2.90 -3.54
C SER A 181 6.30 3.01 -5.03
N ILE A 182 7.17 3.63 -5.83
CA ILE A 182 7.03 3.69 -7.29
C ILE A 182 6.98 2.29 -7.90
N GLY A 183 7.85 1.38 -7.46
CA GLY A 183 7.85 -0.02 -7.90
C GLY A 183 6.54 -0.74 -7.59
N MET A 184 5.98 -0.53 -6.40
CA MET A 184 4.69 -1.09 -6.01
C MET A 184 3.55 -0.57 -6.89
N PHE A 185 3.43 0.74 -7.09
CA PHE A 185 2.42 1.31 -7.98
C PHE A 185 2.59 0.86 -9.42
N PHE A 186 3.84 0.75 -9.90
CA PHE A 186 4.13 0.22 -11.23
C PHE A 186 3.64 -1.22 -11.39
N LEU A 187 3.93 -2.10 -10.44
CA LEU A 187 3.47 -3.49 -10.46
C LEU A 187 1.94 -3.57 -10.46
N LEU A 188 1.28 -2.76 -9.61
CA LEU A 188 -0.18 -2.71 -9.55
C LEU A 188 -0.77 -2.30 -10.91
N TYR A 189 -0.32 -1.20 -11.50
CA TYR A 189 -0.89 -0.69 -12.75
C TYR A 189 -0.54 -1.52 -13.98
N TRP A 190 0.54 -2.30 -13.92
CA TRP A 190 0.97 -3.13 -15.05
C TRP A 190 0.41 -4.54 -15.01
N ILE A 191 0.37 -5.18 -13.82
CA ILE A 191 0.00 -6.60 -13.68
C ILE A 191 -1.48 -6.80 -13.40
N LEU A 192 -2.08 -5.91 -12.60
CA LEU A 192 -3.45 -6.09 -12.11
C LEU A 192 -4.51 -6.01 -13.22
N PRO A 193 -4.47 -5.07 -14.19
CA PRO A 193 -5.45 -5.03 -15.27
C PRO A 193 -5.45 -6.33 -16.10
N HIS A 194 -6.63 -6.77 -16.54
CA HIS A 194 -6.74 -8.01 -17.34
C HIS A 194 -6.20 -7.84 -18.77
N GLY A 195 -6.20 -6.63 -19.30
CA GLY A 195 -5.73 -6.33 -20.66
C GLY A 195 -4.22 -6.12 -20.74
N LYS A 196 -3.69 -6.15 -21.97
CA LYS A 196 -2.28 -5.88 -22.23
C LYS A 196 -1.98 -4.39 -22.15
N VAL A 197 -1.48 -3.95 -21.00
CA VAL A 197 -1.04 -2.57 -20.80
C VAL A 197 0.47 -2.46 -21.01
N LYS A 198 0.91 -1.46 -21.81
CA LYS A 198 2.34 -1.23 -22.05
C LYS A 198 2.99 -0.64 -20.79
N ALA A 199 4.06 -1.25 -20.32
CA ALA A 199 4.81 -0.80 -19.14
C ALA A 199 5.19 0.70 -19.19
N ARG A 200 5.58 1.20 -20.37
CA ARG A 200 5.94 2.62 -20.56
C ARG A 200 4.77 3.58 -20.34
N SER A 201 3.52 3.14 -20.58
CA SER A 201 2.34 3.98 -20.42
C SER A 201 1.94 4.16 -18.97
N VAL A 202 2.20 3.19 -18.10
CA VAL A 202 1.87 3.24 -16.67
C VAL A 202 2.97 3.89 -15.83
N LEU A 203 4.20 3.94 -16.33
CA LEU A 203 5.36 4.44 -15.59
C LEU A 203 5.18 5.90 -15.10
N PRO A 204 4.69 6.87 -15.90
CA PRO A 204 4.52 8.23 -15.42
C PRO A 204 3.54 8.34 -14.26
N SER A 205 2.43 7.58 -14.31
CA SER A 205 1.44 7.52 -13.24
C SER A 205 1.99 6.84 -12.00
N ALA A 206 2.77 5.76 -12.15
CA ALA A 206 3.42 5.08 -11.04
C ALA A 206 4.41 6.00 -10.31
N VAL A 207 5.20 6.78 -11.06
CA VAL A 207 6.13 7.78 -10.48
C VAL A 207 5.36 8.87 -9.74
N ALA A 208 4.33 9.45 -10.38
CA ALA A 208 3.52 10.49 -9.77
C ALA A 208 2.86 10.00 -8.48
N MET A 209 2.26 8.81 -8.50
CA MET A 209 1.58 8.23 -7.34
C MET A 209 2.55 7.76 -6.26
N GLY A 210 3.73 7.24 -6.62
CA GLY A 210 4.75 6.91 -5.64
C GLY A 210 5.24 8.12 -4.85
N ILE A 211 5.46 9.25 -5.52
CA ILE A 211 5.81 10.53 -4.87
C ILE A 211 4.65 11.03 -4.01
N LEU A 212 3.43 11.02 -4.57
CA LEU A 212 2.23 11.46 -3.84
C LEU A 212 1.96 10.59 -2.60
N TRP A 213 2.26 9.31 -2.68
CA TRP A 213 2.17 8.37 -1.56
C TRP A 213 3.11 8.74 -0.41
N GLU A 214 4.37 9.09 -0.73
CA GLU A 214 5.32 9.54 0.29
C GLU A 214 4.87 10.84 0.96
N LEU A 215 4.37 11.79 0.14
CA LEU A 215 3.78 13.02 0.65
C LEU A 215 2.53 12.74 1.50
N GLY A 216 1.65 11.86 1.03
CA GLY A 216 0.43 11.44 1.73
C GLY A 216 0.71 10.83 3.09
N LYS A 217 1.73 9.96 3.19
CA LYS A 217 2.18 9.41 4.49
C LYS A 217 2.59 10.53 5.45
N TYR A 218 3.40 11.48 4.98
CA TYR A 218 3.83 12.58 5.81
C TYR A 218 2.66 13.45 6.29
N LEU A 219 1.76 13.82 5.37
CA LEU A 219 0.56 14.58 5.69
C LEU A 219 -0.34 13.84 6.68
N TYR A 220 -0.52 12.54 6.47
CA TYR A 220 -1.33 11.71 7.36
C TYR A 220 -0.78 11.67 8.78
N VAL A 221 0.52 11.36 8.94
CA VAL A 221 1.16 11.33 10.26
C VAL A 221 1.08 12.69 10.97
N THR A 222 1.26 13.77 10.22
CA THR A 222 1.14 15.15 10.75
C THR A 222 -0.30 15.50 11.15
N ALA A 223 -1.29 14.94 10.46
CA ALA A 223 -2.71 15.16 10.76
C ALA A 223 -3.24 14.30 11.93
N LEU A 224 -2.59 13.18 12.26
CA LEU A 224 -3.02 12.26 13.32
C LEU A 224 -3.32 12.94 14.67
N PRO A 225 -2.49 13.87 15.19
CA PRO A 225 -2.75 14.54 16.45
C PRO A 225 -4.04 15.39 16.40
N TRP A 226 -4.38 15.94 15.23
CA TRP A 226 -5.57 16.78 15.05
C TRP A 226 -6.85 15.96 14.93
N LEU A 227 -6.76 14.74 14.37
CA LEU A 227 -7.89 13.83 14.23
C LEU A 227 -8.32 13.19 15.55
N ASN A 228 -7.43 13.19 16.55
CA ASN A 228 -7.67 12.70 17.93
C ASN A 228 -8.43 11.37 18.02
N PHE A 229 -8.10 10.41 17.16
CA PHE A 229 -8.74 9.09 17.15
C PHE A 229 -8.78 8.39 18.50
N PRO A 230 -7.75 8.50 19.38
CA PRO A 230 -7.79 7.89 20.71
C PRO A 230 -8.93 8.37 21.59
N GLU A 231 -9.28 9.66 21.54
CA GLU A 231 -10.35 10.24 22.33
C GLU A 231 -11.74 9.81 21.82
N VAL A 232 -11.89 9.74 20.48
CA VAL A 232 -13.17 9.40 19.83
C VAL A 232 -13.43 7.89 19.88
N TYR A 233 -12.42 7.06 19.62
CA TYR A 233 -12.56 5.61 19.41
C TYR A 233 -11.95 4.76 20.52
N GLY A 234 -11.26 5.34 21.49
CA GLY A 234 -10.65 4.63 22.62
C GLY A 234 -9.78 3.44 22.20
N PRO A 235 -10.06 2.21 22.69
CA PRO A 235 -9.28 1.03 22.35
C PRO A 235 -9.26 0.66 20.87
N PHE A 236 -10.26 1.10 20.09
CA PHE A 236 -10.38 0.83 18.65
C PHE A 236 -9.59 1.82 17.78
N SER A 237 -8.96 2.83 18.38
CA SER A 237 -8.25 3.89 17.68
C SER A 237 -7.22 3.38 16.66
N ILE A 238 -6.47 2.32 16.97
CA ILE A 238 -5.48 1.71 16.07
C ILE A 238 -6.17 1.16 14.81
N SER A 239 -7.24 0.38 14.99
CA SER A 239 -7.97 -0.23 13.87
C SER A 239 -8.60 0.84 12.98
N VAL A 240 -9.20 1.89 13.58
CA VAL A 240 -9.80 2.99 12.83
C VAL A 240 -8.75 3.81 12.09
N THR A 241 -7.62 4.11 12.72
CA THR A 241 -6.49 4.80 12.09
C THR A 241 -5.98 4.02 10.87
N LEU A 242 -5.74 2.72 11.02
CA LEU A 242 -5.31 1.87 9.92
C LEU A 242 -6.37 1.80 8.80
N MET A 243 -7.65 1.71 9.16
CA MET A 243 -8.75 1.69 8.19
C MET A 243 -8.83 2.98 7.40
N PHE A 244 -8.72 4.11 8.07
CA PHE A 244 -8.75 5.42 7.43
C PHE A 244 -7.57 5.60 6.47
N TRP A 245 -6.36 5.21 6.91
CA TRP A 245 -5.19 5.22 6.03
C TRP A 245 -5.34 4.25 4.84
N ALA A 246 -5.84 3.05 5.06
CA ALA A 246 -6.07 2.08 4.00
C ALA A 246 -7.13 2.55 2.99
N PHE A 247 -8.17 3.26 3.45
CA PHE A 247 -9.17 3.89 2.59
C PHE A 247 -8.57 4.99 1.70
N ILE A 248 -7.80 5.92 2.29
CA ILE A 248 -7.08 6.95 1.54
C ILE A 248 -6.14 6.31 0.51
N SER A 249 -5.44 5.25 0.92
CA SER A 249 -4.55 4.48 0.06
C SER A 249 -5.28 3.87 -1.13
N GLY A 250 -6.45 3.29 -0.89
CA GLY A 250 -7.33 2.77 -1.94
C GLY A 250 -7.72 3.84 -2.94
N LEU A 251 -8.15 5.02 -2.47
CA LEU A 251 -8.46 6.17 -3.33
C LEU A 251 -7.24 6.62 -4.15
N MET A 252 -6.05 6.68 -3.54
CA MET A 252 -4.82 7.03 -4.25
C MET A 252 -4.48 6.03 -5.34
N ILE A 253 -4.62 4.72 -5.07
CA ILE A 253 -4.40 3.65 -6.06
C ILE A 253 -5.37 3.83 -7.24
N LEU A 254 -6.64 4.08 -6.98
CA LEU A 254 -7.66 4.28 -8.01
C LEU A 254 -7.42 5.58 -8.80
N ALA A 255 -7.03 6.67 -8.14
CA ALA A 255 -6.66 7.92 -8.79
C ALA A 255 -5.50 7.74 -9.78
N GLY A 256 -4.49 7.00 -9.37
CA GLY A 256 -3.35 6.71 -10.23
C GLY A 256 -3.68 5.77 -11.38
N ALA A 257 -4.60 4.83 -11.18
CA ALA A 257 -5.12 3.98 -12.25
C ALA A 257 -5.87 4.83 -13.30
N GLN A 258 -6.73 5.76 -12.87
CA GLN A 258 -7.40 6.70 -13.74
C GLN A 258 -6.41 7.60 -14.51
N LEU A 259 -5.40 8.11 -13.82
CA LEU A 259 -4.35 8.89 -14.46
C LEU A 259 -3.55 8.05 -15.49
N ALA A 260 -3.30 6.76 -15.19
CA ALA A 260 -2.60 5.86 -16.09
C ALA A 260 -3.42 5.54 -17.34
N SER A 261 -4.75 5.41 -17.23
CA SER A 261 -5.62 5.15 -18.38
C SER A 261 -5.54 6.26 -19.42
N ASP A 262 -5.37 7.51 -19.00
CA ASP A 262 -5.21 8.65 -19.90
C ASP A 262 -3.92 8.63 -20.75
N PHE A 263 -2.95 7.78 -20.38
CA PHE A 263 -1.71 7.57 -21.14
C PHE A 263 -1.74 6.34 -22.05
N VAL A 264 -2.80 5.54 -21.98
CA VAL A 264 -2.96 4.32 -22.81
C VAL A 264 -3.78 4.68 -24.05
N PRO A 265 -3.20 4.67 -25.28
CA PRO A 265 -3.96 4.89 -26.50
C PRO A 265 -5.00 3.78 -26.68
N GLY A 266 -6.28 4.13 -26.79
CA GLY A 266 -7.37 3.18 -27.00
C GLY A 266 -8.06 2.69 -25.72
N ALA A 267 -7.73 3.20 -24.54
CA ALA A 267 -8.62 3.09 -23.40
C ALA A 267 -9.92 3.80 -23.77
N ALA A 268 -11.02 3.03 -23.89
CA ALA A 268 -12.31 3.60 -24.21
C ALA A 268 -12.68 4.57 -23.08
N ILE A 269 -12.84 5.84 -23.43
CA ILE A 269 -13.63 6.75 -22.62
C ILE A 269 -15.01 6.08 -22.65
N LEU A 270 -15.44 5.45 -21.55
CA LEU A 270 -16.82 4.99 -21.44
C LEU A 270 -17.68 6.22 -21.75
N PRO A 271 -18.66 6.11 -22.67
CA PRO A 271 -19.58 7.19 -22.89
C PRO A 271 -20.11 7.63 -21.52
N GLU A 272 -20.21 8.92 -21.29
CA GLU A 272 -21.02 9.44 -20.20
C GLU A 272 -22.39 8.76 -20.37
N GLU A 273 -22.71 7.80 -19.52
CA GLU A 273 -24.11 7.45 -19.31
C GLU A 273 -24.73 8.75 -18.81
N ASP A 274 -25.35 9.48 -19.75
CA ASP A 274 -26.23 10.58 -19.43
C ASP A 274 -27.19 10.05 -18.37
N GLU A 275 -27.23 10.74 -17.23
CA GLU A 275 -28.24 10.55 -16.20
C GLU A 275 -29.62 10.92 -16.80
N GLU A 276 -30.12 10.14 -17.72
CA GLU A 276 -31.55 10.01 -17.98
C GLU A 276 -32.15 9.14 -16.85
N PHE A 277 -32.12 9.68 -15.63
CA PHE A 277 -33.05 9.23 -14.62
C PHE A 277 -34.44 9.74 -15.00
N ILE A 278 -35.15 8.90 -15.77
CA ILE A 278 -36.56 8.58 -15.61
C ILE A 278 -37.26 9.49 -14.58
N GLU A 279 -37.77 10.62 -15.06
CA GLU A 279 -39.03 11.12 -14.56
C GLU A 279 -40.09 10.05 -14.85
N VAL A 280 -40.31 9.16 -13.90
CA VAL A 280 -41.50 8.32 -13.88
C VAL A 280 -42.55 9.08 -13.12
N SER A 281 -43.47 9.65 -13.90
CA SER A 281 -44.80 10.14 -13.57
C SER A 281 -45.53 9.33 -12.48
#